data_99559e4a71a6abb0ff5f44035210ffa1
#
_entry.id   99559e4a71a6abb0ff5f44035210ffa1
#
_cell.length_a   1.000
_cell.length_b   1.000
_cell.length_c   1.000
_cell.angle_alpha   90.00
_cell.angle_beta   90.00
_cell.angle_gamma   90.00
#
_symmetry.space_group_name_H-M   'P 1'
#
loop_
_entity.id
_entity.type
_entity.pdbx_description
1 polymer ?
#
loop_
_entity_poly.entity_id
_entity_poly.type
_entity_poly.pdbx_seq_one_letter_code
_entity_poly.pdbx_strand_id
1 'polypeptide(L)' 'MEKSKRVETYEVRLYCDECGEEMKEVEPSVVLTTYPPQYMYYCLNPECSLKGKTIYTHHHYPYTCYKEE' A
#
# COMPACT_ATOMS: atom_id res chain seq x y z
N MET A 1 28.36 2.92 -24.48
CA MET A 1 29.18 2.83 -23.29
C MET A 1 28.31 2.82 -22.05
N GLU A 2 28.52 1.86 -21.18
CA GLU A 2 27.74 1.66 -19.98
C GLU A 2 28.15 2.62 -18.87
N LYS A 3 27.15 3.16 -18.16
CA LYS A 3 27.39 4.04 -17.02
C LYS A 3 26.53 3.59 -15.85
N SER A 4 27.11 3.62 -14.65
CA SER A 4 26.41 3.31 -13.43
C SER A 4 25.83 4.58 -12.81
N LYS A 5 24.62 4.48 -12.29
CA LYS A 5 23.97 5.55 -11.53
C LYS A 5 23.61 5.02 -10.16
N ARG A 6 23.80 5.86 -9.16
CA ARG A 6 23.37 5.52 -7.81
C ARG A 6 21.89 5.81 -7.67
N VAL A 7 21.14 4.84 -7.16
CA VAL A 7 19.72 5.00 -6.87
C VAL A 7 19.45 4.57 -5.43
N GLU A 8 18.50 5.23 -4.80
CA GLU A 8 17.99 4.83 -3.49
C GLU A 8 16.64 4.18 -3.67
N THR A 9 16.38 3.13 -2.89
CA THR A 9 15.09 2.43 -2.92
C THR A 9 14.34 2.68 -1.63
N TYR A 10 13.01 2.83 -1.74
CA TYR A 10 12.12 3.01 -0.61
C TYR A 10 11.01 1.98 -0.70
N GLU A 11 10.71 1.35 0.42
CA GLU A 11 9.54 0.50 0.52
C GLU A 11 8.39 1.34 1.03
N VAL A 12 7.34 1.43 0.24
CA VAL A 12 6.15 2.22 0.59
C VAL A 12 5.08 1.28 1.14
N ARG A 13 4.65 1.52 2.36
CA ARG A 13 3.64 0.74 3.04
C ARG A 13 2.43 1.60 3.35
N LEU A 14 1.26 1.00 3.38
CA LEU A 14 0.01 1.70 3.66
C LEU A 14 -0.29 1.68 5.15
N TYR A 15 -0.47 2.87 5.73
CA TYR A 15 -0.79 3.03 7.15
C TYR A 15 -2.16 3.68 7.32
N CYS A 16 -2.83 3.33 8.40
CA CYS A 16 -4.10 3.95 8.75
C CYS A 16 -3.88 5.40 9.20
N ASP A 17 -4.64 6.32 8.63
CA ASP A 17 -4.53 7.75 8.97
C ASP A 17 -5.04 8.07 10.38
N GLU A 18 -5.87 7.20 10.94
CA GLU A 18 -6.46 7.43 12.26
C GLU A 18 -5.55 6.96 13.41
N CYS A 19 -4.99 5.75 13.30
CA CYS A 19 -4.21 5.17 14.39
C CYS A 19 -2.74 4.96 14.06
N GLY A 20 -2.34 5.14 12.82
CA GLY A 20 -0.95 4.96 12.39
C GLY A 20 -0.47 3.52 12.26
N GLU A 21 -1.36 2.55 12.47
CA GLU A 21 -1.02 1.15 12.28
C GLU A 21 -1.00 0.77 10.80
N GLU A 22 -0.13 -0.19 10.44
CA GLU A 22 -0.06 -0.67 9.07
C GLU A 22 -1.35 -1.38 8.69
N MET A 23 -1.92 -1.01 7.55
CA MET A 23 -3.11 -1.66 7.03
C MET A 23 -2.76 -2.96 6.34
N LYS A 24 -3.67 -3.91 6.35
CA LYS A 24 -3.50 -5.23 5.76
C LYS A 24 -4.43 -5.42 4.58
N GLU A 25 -3.95 -6.11 3.56
CA GLU A 25 -4.77 -6.47 2.40
C GLU A 25 -5.87 -7.45 2.81
N VAL A 26 -7.07 -7.23 2.28
CA VAL A 26 -8.21 -8.12 2.52
C VAL A 26 -7.92 -9.49 1.91
N GLU A 27 -8.13 -10.55 2.70
CA GLU A 27 -7.94 -11.93 2.25
C GLU A 27 -9.29 -12.64 2.08
N PRO A 28 -9.44 -13.47 1.02
CA PRO A 28 -8.47 -13.65 -0.07
C PRO A 28 -8.28 -12.36 -0.87
N SER A 29 -7.13 -12.24 -1.52
CA SER A 29 -6.83 -11.06 -2.32
C SER A 29 -7.88 -10.85 -3.39
N VAL A 30 -8.60 -9.74 -3.29
CA VAL A 30 -9.64 -9.39 -4.26
C VAL A 30 -9.17 -8.14 -4.99
N VAL A 31 -9.06 -8.26 -6.31
CA VAL A 31 -8.73 -7.14 -7.18
C VAL A 31 -9.98 -6.79 -7.95
N LEU A 32 -10.44 -5.55 -7.79
CA LEU A 32 -11.60 -5.09 -8.56
C LEU A 32 -11.18 -4.87 -10.01
N THR A 33 -11.96 -5.43 -10.92
CA THR A 33 -11.65 -5.40 -12.37
C THR A 33 -11.98 -4.07 -13.01
N THR A 34 -11.74 -2.99 -12.29
CA THR A 34 -11.84 -1.64 -12.82
C THR A 34 -10.57 -1.27 -13.58
N TYR A 35 -10.60 -0.18 -14.31
CA TYR A 35 -9.42 0.32 -15.00
C TYR A 35 -9.16 1.76 -14.57
N PRO A 36 -8.08 1.99 -13.81
CA PRO A 36 -7.09 1.01 -13.30
C PRO A 36 -7.67 0.08 -12.23
N PRO A 37 -7.04 -1.08 -11.98
CA PRO A 37 -7.53 -2.01 -10.97
C PRO A 37 -7.41 -1.43 -9.57
N GLN A 38 -8.28 -1.87 -8.66
CA GLN A 38 -8.30 -1.40 -7.28
C GLN A 38 -8.06 -2.56 -6.32
N TYR A 39 -7.33 -2.27 -5.26
CA TYR A 39 -7.00 -3.22 -4.19
C TYR A 39 -7.65 -2.76 -2.90
N MET A 40 -8.05 -3.72 -2.07
CA MET A 40 -8.75 -3.45 -0.81
C MET A 40 -7.86 -3.68 0.39
N TYR A 41 -7.87 -2.73 1.33
CA TYR A 41 -7.11 -2.80 2.57
C TYR A 41 -7.97 -2.41 3.75
N TYR A 42 -7.64 -2.92 4.93
CA TYR A 42 -8.39 -2.65 6.16
C TYR A 42 -7.44 -2.44 7.34
N CYS A 43 -7.95 -1.75 8.37
CA CYS A 43 -7.19 -1.51 9.59
C CYS A 43 -7.35 -2.68 10.56
N LEU A 44 -6.22 -3.17 11.09
CA LEU A 44 -6.20 -4.29 12.04
C LEU A 44 -6.39 -3.87 13.50
N ASN A 45 -6.18 -2.59 13.80
CA ASN A 45 -6.23 -2.11 15.18
C ASN A 45 -7.66 -2.18 15.73
N PRO A 46 -7.92 -3.01 16.76
CA PRO A 46 -9.26 -3.16 17.31
C PRO A 46 -9.80 -1.89 17.99
N GLU A 47 -8.90 -0.98 18.36
CA GLU A 47 -9.28 0.28 19.02
C GLU A 47 -9.44 1.44 18.04
N CYS A 48 -9.17 1.20 16.74
CA CYS A 48 -9.28 2.22 15.72
C CYS A 48 -10.75 2.45 15.33
N SER A 49 -11.13 3.71 15.16
CA SER A 49 -12.48 4.06 14.72
C SER A 49 -12.80 3.55 13.31
N LEU A 50 -11.75 3.26 12.52
CA LEU A 50 -11.89 2.71 11.17
C LEU A 50 -11.88 1.19 11.13
N LYS A 51 -11.91 0.54 12.29
CA LYS A 51 -11.95 -0.92 12.38
C LYS A 51 -13.09 -1.48 11.53
N GLY A 52 -12.76 -2.46 10.71
CA GLY A 52 -13.73 -3.12 9.84
C GLY A 52 -14.11 -2.34 8.59
N LYS A 53 -13.58 -1.14 8.41
CA LYS A 53 -13.79 -0.37 7.18
C LYS A 53 -12.72 -0.72 6.16
N THR A 54 -13.14 -0.88 4.92
CA THR A 54 -12.26 -1.20 3.81
C THR A 54 -12.01 0.07 2.99
N ILE A 55 -10.76 0.30 2.66
CA ILE A 55 -10.40 1.37 1.72
C ILE A 55 -9.94 0.77 0.40
N TYR A 56 -10.03 1.55 -0.66
CA TYR A 56 -9.66 1.13 -2.01
C TYR A 56 -8.50 1.96 -2.50
N THR A 57 -7.48 1.29 -3.04
CA THR A 57 -6.30 1.94 -3.59
C THR A 57 -6.01 1.43 -4.98
N HIS A 58 -5.28 2.22 -5.77
CA HIS A 58 -4.84 1.81 -7.10
C HIS A 58 -3.45 1.18 -7.09
N HIS A 59 -2.83 1.06 -5.90
CA HIS A 59 -1.52 0.46 -5.73
C HIS A 59 -1.60 -0.74 -4.82
N HIS A 60 -0.79 -1.75 -5.12
CA HIS A 60 -0.64 -2.92 -4.26
C HIS A 60 0.51 -2.66 -3.28
N TYR A 61 0.23 -2.61 -2.00
CA TYR A 61 1.21 -2.34 -0.94
C TYR A 61 1.73 -3.63 -0.31
N PRO A 62 2.99 -3.69 0.15
CA PRO A 62 3.99 -2.65 -0.04
C PRO A 62 4.54 -2.63 -1.47
N TYR A 63 5.04 -1.49 -1.90
CA TYR A 63 5.69 -1.41 -3.20
C TYR A 63 7.02 -0.65 -3.07
N THR A 64 7.89 -0.83 -4.06
CA THR A 64 9.21 -0.23 -4.05
C THR A 64 9.25 0.97 -4.98
N CYS A 65 9.72 2.11 -4.44
CA CYS A 65 9.99 3.31 -5.21
C CYS A 65 11.49 3.50 -5.34
N TYR A 66 11.91 4.15 -6.41
CA TYR A 66 13.31 4.46 -6.67
C TYR A 66 13.49 5.97 -6.73
N LYS A 67 14.53 6.45 -6.07
CA LYS A 67 14.95 7.83 -6.17
C LYS A 67 16.30 7.86 -6.85
N GLU A 68 16.39 8.54 -7.98
CA GLU A 68 17.64 8.68 -8.73
C GLU A 68 18.40 9.90 -8.26
N GLU A 69 19.68 9.73 -8.01
CA GLU A 69 20.57 10.82 -7.68
C GLU A 69 21.16 11.49 -8.91
#